data_f1508fc289fb185e7148f2fd85c4843e
#
_entry.id   f1508fc289fb185e7148f2fd85c4843e
#
_cell.length_a   1.000
_cell.length_b   1.000
_cell.length_c   1.000
_cell.angle_alpha   90.00
_cell.angle_beta   90.00
_cell.angle_gamma   90.00
#
_symmetry.space_group_name_H-M   'P 1'
#
loop_
_entity.id
_entity.type
_entity.pdbx_description
1 polymer ?
#
loop_
_entity_poly.entity_id
_entity_poly.type
_entity_poly.pdbx_seq_one_letter_code
_entity_poly.pdbx_strand_id
1 'polypeptide(L)'
;LIRRIGMADTSTMKLLVNTPERVFYNDDVTFVELSTSEGEIGVYPNHIPLTAVLVPCVLKIHQDGDVKKAAVHGGIVEILKDRITILAEIAEWPDEIDVNRANEAKVRAERRLAAKESNLDVHRAEMALKRSLARLGAVD
;
A
#
# COMPACT_ATOMS: atom_id res chain seq x y z
N LEU A 1 13.29 -6.41 4.36
CA LEU A 1 12.92 -6.39 5.78
C LEU A 1 11.96 -5.25 6.08
N ILE A 2 10.98 -5.53 6.91
CA ILE A 2 9.98 -4.54 7.32
C ILE A 2 10.50 -3.77 8.53
N ARG A 3 10.54 -2.45 8.41
CA ARG A 3 10.84 -1.57 9.54
C ARG A 3 9.58 -1.44 10.39
N ARG A 4 9.66 -1.90 11.63
CA ARG A 4 8.55 -1.81 12.58
C ARG A 4 8.70 -0.59 13.48
N ILE A 5 7.63 0.15 13.68
CA ILE A 5 7.60 1.33 14.53
C ILE A 5 6.43 1.23 15.52
N GLY A 6 6.70 1.62 16.77
CA GLY A 6 5.74 1.54 17.85
C GLY A 6 5.88 0.26 18.67
N MET A 7 4.95 0.04 19.60
CA MET A 7 4.97 -1.09 20.53
C MET A 7 4.00 -2.18 20.08
N ALA A 8 4.50 -3.43 20.02
CA ALA A 8 3.68 -4.59 19.71
C ALA A 8 2.90 -5.00 20.97
N ASP A 9 1.67 -4.56 21.10
CA ASP A 9 0.77 -4.94 22.17
C ASP A 9 -0.64 -5.24 21.62
N THR A 10 -1.60 -5.49 22.51
CA THR A 10 -2.98 -5.81 22.13
C THR A 10 -3.86 -4.57 21.94
N SER A 11 -3.32 -3.36 22.11
CA SER A 11 -4.08 -2.14 21.92
C SER A 11 -4.36 -1.91 20.44
N THR A 12 -5.31 -1.02 20.17
CA THR A 12 -5.74 -0.69 18.83
C THR A 12 -5.42 0.77 18.50
N MET A 13 -5.46 1.06 17.21
CA MET A 13 -5.37 2.40 16.68
C MET A 13 -6.38 2.53 15.54
N LYS A 14 -6.79 3.75 15.25
CA LYS A 14 -7.68 4.02 14.13
C LYS A 14 -6.90 3.96 12.82
N LEU A 15 -7.43 3.26 11.83
CA LEU A 15 -6.93 3.33 10.46
C LEU A 15 -8.01 3.92 9.58
N LEU A 16 -7.70 5.02 8.92
CA LEU A 16 -8.55 5.66 7.93
C LEU A 16 -7.84 5.65 6.58
N VAL A 17 -8.46 5.06 5.58
CA VAL A 17 -7.95 5.06 4.20
C VAL A 17 -8.98 5.75 3.32
N ASN A 18 -8.60 6.90 2.77
CA ASN A 18 -9.44 7.69 1.88
C ASN A 18 -8.85 7.73 0.48
N THR A 19 -9.72 7.72 -0.51
CA THR A 19 -9.40 8.06 -1.90
C THR A 19 -10.28 9.23 -2.31
N PRO A 20 -10.02 9.88 -3.47
CA PRO A 20 -10.92 10.92 -3.97
C PRO A 20 -12.37 10.45 -4.17
N GLU A 21 -12.58 9.15 -4.35
CA GLU A 21 -13.89 8.59 -4.67
C GLU A 21 -14.67 8.12 -3.43
N ARG A 22 -13.97 7.69 -2.36
CA ARG A 22 -14.66 7.06 -1.22
C ARG A 22 -13.79 6.98 0.02
N VAL A 23 -14.45 6.77 1.15
CA VAL A 23 -13.79 6.23 2.35
C VAL A 23 -13.61 4.74 2.11
N PHE A 24 -12.39 4.31 1.89
CA PHE A 24 -12.08 2.93 1.55
C PHE A 24 -12.11 2.01 2.78
N TYR A 25 -11.57 2.50 3.90
CA TYR A 25 -11.52 1.76 5.16
C TYR A 25 -11.54 2.75 6.34
N ASN A 26 -12.25 2.40 7.39
CA ASN A 26 -12.30 3.21 8.62
C ASN A 26 -12.68 2.31 9.79
N ASP A 27 -11.69 1.83 10.53
CA ASP A 27 -11.92 0.95 11.67
C ASP A 27 -10.70 0.92 12.59
N ASP A 28 -10.85 0.29 13.74
CA ASP A 28 -9.75 0.05 14.69
C ASP A 28 -8.97 -1.17 14.25
N VAL A 29 -7.64 -1.07 14.31
CA VAL A 29 -6.72 -2.11 13.86
C VAL A 29 -5.61 -2.31 14.88
N THR A 30 -4.93 -3.45 14.81
CA THR A 30 -3.83 -3.78 15.74
C THR A 30 -2.46 -3.58 15.12
N PHE A 31 -2.34 -3.68 13.80
CA PHE A 31 -1.07 -3.57 13.10
C PHE A 31 -1.33 -3.30 11.63
N VAL A 32 -0.48 -2.47 11.01
CA VAL A 32 -0.59 -2.13 9.59
C VAL A 32 0.77 -2.25 8.93
N GLU A 33 0.83 -2.90 7.77
CA GLU A 33 2.04 -2.99 6.95
C GLU A 33 1.79 -2.31 5.61
N LEU A 34 2.74 -1.49 5.19
CA LEU A 34 2.67 -0.77 3.91
C LEU A 34 4.08 -0.41 3.43
N SER A 35 4.18 0.14 2.23
CA SER A 35 5.46 0.58 1.68
C SER A 35 5.45 2.07 1.38
N THR A 36 6.53 2.72 1.76
CA THR A 36 6.76 4.14 1.49
C THR A 36 7.95 4.31 0.55
N SER A 37 8.21 5.53 0.13
CA SER A 37 9.39 5.85 -0.69
C SER A 37 10.71 5.50 0.01
N GLU A 38 10.70 5.33 1.32
CA GLU A 38 11.88 4.95 2.12
C GLU A 38 11.92 3.46 2.47
N GLY A 39 10.96 2.67 2.02
CA GLY A 39 10.90 1.24 2.22
C GLY A 39 9.64 0.76 2.91
N GLU A 40 9.62 -0.53 3.21
CA GLU A 40 8.51 -1.16 3.90
C GLU A 40 8.51 -0.81 5.38
N ILE A 41 7.33 -0.50 5.91
CA ILE A 41 7.15 -0.23 7.35
C ILE A 41 5.98 -1.04 7.90
N GLY A 42 6.10 -1.41 9.17
CA GLY A 42 5.00 -1.98 9.96
C GLY A 42 4.73 -1.07 11.15
N VAL A 43 3.46 -0.75 11.39
CA VAL A 43 3.06 0.24 12.38
C VAL A 43 2.18 -0.39 13.44
N TYR A 44 2.61 -0.29 14.70
CA TYR A 44 1.84 -0.67 15.88
C TYR A 44 1.24 0.57 16.56
N PRO A 45 0.24 0.41 17.41
CA PRO A 45 -0.28 1.52 18.23
C PRO A 45 0.82 2.20 19.05
N ASN A 46 0.62 3.47 19.38
CA ASN A 46 1.55 4.29 20.18
C ASN A 46 2.90 4.57 19.50
N HIS A 47 2.89 4.67 18.19
CA HIS A 47 4.08 4.98 17.39
C HIS A 47 4.41 6.47 17.39
N ILE A 48 5.65 6.76 17.01
CA ILE A 48 6.13 8.14 16.82
C ILE A 48 5.44 8.74 15.58
N PRO A 49 5.04 10.02 15.61
CA PRO A 49 4.50 10.67 14.42
C PRO A 49 5.44 10.64 13.23
N LEU A 50 4.89 10.34 12.07
CA LEU A 50 5.63 10.23 10.82
C LEU A 50 4.70 10.54 9.64
N THR A 51 5.21 11.30 8.69
CA THR A 51 4.53 11.51 7.40
C THR A 51 5.44 10.98 6.31
N ALA A 52 4.90 10.20 5.38
CA ALA A 52 5.68 9.58 4.32
C ALA A 52 4.90 9.51 3.02
N VAL A 53 5.63 9.36 1.92
CA VAL A 53 5.03 9.18 0.60
C VAL A 53 4.73 7.70 0.39
N LEU A 54 3.49 7.40 0.06
CA LEU A 54 3.03 6.05 -0.23
C LEU A 54 3.42 5.65 -1.66
N VAL A 55 4.05 4.49 -1.82
CA VAL A 55 4.31 3.92 -3.13
C VAL A 55 3.28 2.81 -3.41
N PRO A 56 3.07 2.41 -4.68
CA PRO A 56 2.19 1.28 -4.95
C PRO A 56 2.62 0.04 -4.18
N CYS A 57 1.71 -0.53 -3.39
CA CYS A 57 2.04 -1.65 -2.51
C CYS A 57 0.79 -2.40 -2.08
N VAL A 58 1.01 -3.53 -1.42
CA VAL A 58 -0.04 -4.24 -0.71
C VAL A 58 -0.14 -3.67 0.70
N LEU A 59 -1.29 -3.09 1.01
CA LEU A 59 -1.62 -2.66 2.38
C LEU A 59 -2.15 -3.88 3.12
N LYS A 60 -1.49 -4.25 4.22
CA LYS A 60 -1.93 -5.36 5.08
C LYS A 60 -2.49 -4.79 6.37
N ILE A 61 -3.75 -5.11 6.63
CA ILE A 61 -4.50 -4.60 7.78
C ILE A 61 -4.77 -5.76 8.73
N HIS A 62 -4.19 -5.70 9.91
CA HIS A 62 -4.39 -6.73 10.96
C HIS A 62 -5.47 -6.27 11.92
N GLN A 63 -6.53 -7.07 12.06
CA GLN A 63 -7.67 -6.78 12.91
C GLN A 63 -8.22 -8.09 13.47
N ASP A 64 -8.28 -8.19 14.79
CA ASP A 64 -8.88 -9.35 15.49
C ASP A 64 -8.37 -10.72 15.01
N GLY A 65 -7.07 -10.81 14.75
CA GLY A 65 -6.45 -12.05 14.28
C GLY A 65 -6.56 -12.28 12.77
N ASP A 66 -7.36 -11.48 12.06
CA ASP A 66 -7.49 -11.55 10.62
C ASP A 66 -6.56 -10.54 9.94
N VAL A 67 -6.18 -10.86 8.70
CA VAL A 67 -5.39 -9.97 7.85
C VAL A 67 -6.17 -9.70 6.57
N LYS A 68 -6.48 -8.42 6.34
CA LYS A 68 -7.07 -7.96 5.08
C LYS A 68 -5.98 -7.37 4.22
N LYS A 69 -6.03 -7.63 2.92
CA LYS A 69 -5.09 -7.06 1.96
C LYS A 69 -5.81 -6.16 0.99
N ALA A 70 -5.15 -5.08 0.61
CA ALA A 70 -5.64 -4.15 -0.41
C ALA A 70 -4.47 -3.68 -1.26
N ALA A 71 -4.72 -3.36 -2.52
CA ALA A 71 -3.75 -2.69 -3.36
C ALA A 71 -3.95 -1.19 -3.22
N VAL A 72 -2.90 -0.46 -2.83
CA VAL A 72 -2.94 1.00 -2.74
C VAL A 72 -1.85 1.57 -3.64
N HIS A 73 -2.14 2.70 -4.28
CA HIS A 73 -1.27 3.28 -5.29
C HIS A 73 -1.13 4.77 -5.09
N GLY A 74 0.08 5.21 -4.74
CA GLY A 74 0.38 6.63 -4.59
C GLY A 74 -0.33 7.30 -3.43
N GLY A 75 0.11 8.47 -3.06
CA GLY A 75 -0.49 9.28 -2.01
C GLY A 75 0.43 9.51 -0.83
N ILE A 76 -0.17 9.78 0.31
CA ILE A 76 0.53 10.17 1.54
C ILE A 76 -0.02 9.35 2.70
N VAL A 77 0.86 8.92 3.60
CA VAL A 77 0.48 8.33 4.88
C VAL A 77 0.90 9.27 6.01
N GLU A 78 -0.04 9.57 6.89
CA GLU A 78 0.21 10.31 8.12
C GLU A 78 0.03 9.35 9.30
N ILE A 79 1.07 9.17 10.07
CA ILE A 79 1.09 8.28 11.23
C ILE A 79 1.15 9.15 12.48
N LEU A 80 0.14 9.04 13.33
CA LEU A 80 0.08 9.73 14.62
C LEU A 80 0.02 8.67 15.72
N LYS A 81 0.13 9.11 16.98
CA LYS A 81 0.22 8.21 18.13
C LYS A 81 -0.93 7.19 18.21
N ASP A 82 -2.14 7.61 17.87
CA ASP A 82 -3.36 6.81 18.05
C ASP A 82 -4.08 6.49 16.74
N ARG A 83 -3.55 6.96 15.61
CA ARG A 83 -4.23 6.76 14.32
C ARG A 83 -3.26 6.84 13.15
N ILE A 84 -3.68 6.23 12.05
CA ILE A 84 -3.01 6.30 10.75
C ILE A 84 -4.04 6.80 9.76
N THR A 85 -3.67 7.80 8.97
CA THR A 85 -4.49 8.28 7.86
C THR A 85 -3.74 8.07 6.56
N ILE A 86 -4.34 7.34 5.64
CA ILE A 86 -3.80 7.10 4.30
C ILE A 86 -4.69 7.85 3.31
N LEU A 87 -4.09 8.80 2.59
CA LEU A 87 -4.73 9.50 1.49
C LEU A 87 -4.17 8.92 0.21
N ALA A 88 -4.79 7.86 -0.30
CA ALA A 88 -4.34 7.14 -1.47
C ALA A 88 -5.00 7.70 -2.73
N GLU A 89 -4.27 7.71 -3.84
CA GLU A 89 -4.84 8.06 -5.13
C GLU A 89 -5.83 6.99 -5.58
N ILE A 90 -5.46 5.72 -5.40
CA ILE A 90 -6.28 4.56 -5.74
C ILE A 90 -6.12 3.52 -4.64
N ALA A 91 -7.22 2.90 -4.23
CA ALA A 91 -7.24 1.76 -3.33
C ALA A 91 -8.26 0.73 -3.83
N GLU A 92 -7.86 -0.53 -3.82
CA GLU A 92 -8.67 -1.61 -4.39
C GLU A 92 -8.66 -2.83 -3.47
N TRP A 93 -9.85 -3.38 -3.20
CA TRP A 93 -9.97 -4.69 -2.54
C TRP A 93 -9.67 -5.81 -3.55
N PRO A 94 -9.27 -7.02 -3.10
CA PRO A 94 -8.98 -8.12 -4.02
C PRO A 94 -10.10 -8.45 -5.01
N ASP A 95 -11.35 -8.39 -4.58
CA ASP A 95 -12.50 -8.68 -5.43
C ASP A 95 -12.80 -7.59 -6.46
N GLU A 96 -12.18 -6.42 -6.33
CA GLU A 96 -12.29 -5.32 -7.28
C GLU A 96 -11.19 -5.36 -8.35
N ILE A 97 -10.23 -6.29 -8.23
CA ILE A 97 -9.06 -6.36 -9.11
C ILE A 97 -9.28 -7.39 -10.22
N ASP A 98 -9.08 -6.96 -11.47
CA ASP A 98 -9.05 -7.84 -12.62
C ASP A 98 -7.64 -8.43 -12.75
N VAL A 99 -7.49 -9.69 -12.33
CA VAL A 99 -6.19 -10.38 -12.28
C VAL A 99 -5.57 -10.52 -13.67
N ASN A 100 -6.38 -10.81 -14.68
CA ASN A 100 -5.88 -10.95 -16.06
C ASN A 100 -5.32 -9.63 -16.59
N ARG A 101 -6.01 -8.52 -16.34
CA ARG A 101 -5.53 -7.19 -16.70
C ARG A 101 -4.25 -6.83 -15.97
N ALA A 102 -4.17 -7.18 -14.68
CA ALA A 102 -2.96 -6.92 -13.89
C ALA A 102 -1.76 -7.69 -14.43
N ASN A 103 -1.95 -8.97 -14.80
CA ASN A 103 -0.91 -9.78 -15.41
C ASN A 103 -0.47 -9.23 -16.78
N GLU A 104 -1.39 -8.81 -17.61
CA GLU A 104 -1.09 -8.20 -18.92
C GLU A 104 -0.30 -6.91 -18.76
N ALA A 105 -0.71 -6.05 -17.80
CA ALA A 105 -0.01 -4.80 -17.51
C ALA A 105 1.40 -5.06 -16.99
N LYS A 106 1.58 -6.09 -16.15
CA LYS A 106 2.89 -6.50 -15.65
C LYS A 106 3.81 -6.89 -16.81
N VAL A 107 3.35 -7.73 -17.73
CA VAL A 107 4.14 -8.17 -18.89
C VAL A 107 4.52 -6.99 -19.77
N ARG A 108 3.58 -6.06 -20.03
CA ARG A 108 3.89 -4.87 -20.83
C ARG A 108 4.96 -4.01 -20.16
N ALA A 109 4.87 -3.81 -18.85
CA ALA A 109 5.86 -3.02 -18.11
C ALA A 109 7.24 -3.66 -18.14
N GLU A 110 7.31 -4.98 -17.95
CA GLU A 110 8.56 -5.73 -18.02
C GLU A 110 9.21 -5.62 -19.40
N ARG A 111 8.43 -5.68 -20.46
CA ARG A 111 8.93 -5.51 -21.85
C ARG A 111 9.50 -4.11 -22.08
N ARG A 112 8.81 -3.07 -21.59
CA ARG A 112 9.29 -1.68 -21.71
C ARG A 112 10.58 -1.47 -20.95
N LEU A 113 10.71 -2.04 -19.76
CA LEU A 113 11.94 -1.97 -18.98
C LEU A 113 13.11 -2.67 -19.68
N ALA A 114 12.84 -3.82 -20.31
CA ALA A 114 13.85 -4.53 -21.08
C ALA A 114 14.32 -3.75 -22.32
N ALA A 115 13.43 -2.97 -22.94
CA ALA A 115 13.75 -2.17 -24.12
C ALA A 115 14.63 -0.94 -23.83
N LYS A 116 14.58 -0.41 -22.60
CA LYS A 116 15.42 0.73 -22.13
C LYS A 116 15.40 1.96 -23.06
N GLU A 117 14.22 2.39 -23.49
CA GLU A 117 14.11 3.42 -24.53
C GLU A 117 14.51 4.83 -24.03
N SER A 118 13.83 5.35 -22.99
CA SER A 118 14.15 6.67 -22.44
C SER A 118 13.95 6.66 -20.93
N ASN A 119 14.53 7.64 -20.22
CA ASN A 119 14.39 7.74 -18.78
C ASN A 119 12.93 7.95 -18.34
N LEU A 120 12.17 8.71 -19.12
CA LEU A 120 10.74 8.92 -18.83
C LEU A 120 9.93 7.63 -18.98
N ASP A 121 10.20 6.89 -20.06
CA ASP A 121 9.51 5.62 -20.31
C ASP A 121 9.90 4.56 -19.29
N VAL A 122 11.17 4.54 -18.86
CA VAL A 122 11.65 3.65 -17.80
C VAL A 122 10.91 3.94 -16.50
N HIS A 123 10.81 5.20 -16.09
CA HIS A 123 10.11 5.56 -14.86
C HIS A 123 8.63 5.17 -14.91
N ARG A 124 7.95 5.46 -16.03
CA ARG A 124 6.55 5.05 -16.23
C ARG A 124 6.38 3.54 -16.16
N ALA A 125 7.29 2.80 -16.78
CA ALA A 125 7.25 1.34 -16.77
C ALA A 125 7.50 0.78 -15.37
N GLU A 126 8.42 1.37 -14.60
CA GLU A 126 8.67 0.97 -13.22
C GLU A 126 7.44 1.17 -12.35
N MET A 127 6.76 2.31 -12.47
CA MET A 127 5.55 2.59 -11.70
C MET A 127 4.39 1.69 -12.12
N ALA A 128 4.25 1.42 -13.43
CA ALA A 128 3.24 0.49 -13.92
C ALA A 128 3.49 -0.93 -13.40
N LEU A 129 4.76 -1.35 -13.34
CA LEU A 129 5.13 -2.65 -12.78
C LEU A 129 4.78 -2.73 -11.29
N LYS A 130 5.13 -1.70 -10.53
CA LYS A 130 4.80 -1.65 -9.09
C LYS A 130 3.30 -1.76 -8.83
N ARG A 131 2.48 -1.04 -9.62
CA ARG A 131 1.02 -1.12 -9.50
C ARG A 131 0.50 -2.52 -9.80
N SER A 132 1.02 -3.15 -10.86
CA SER A 132 0.64 -4.52 -11.22
C SER A 132 1.01 -5.52 -10.13
N LEU A 133 2.21 -5.39 -9.58
CA LEU A 133 2.68 -6.28 -8.50
C LEU A 133 1.85 -6.07 -7.22
N ALA A 134 1.46 -4.85 -6.91
CA ALA A 134 0.58 -4.56 -5.78
C ALA A 134 -0.78 -5.24 -5.95
N ARG A 135 -1.37 -5.14 -7.14
CA ARG A 135 -2.65 -5.79 -7.44
C ARG A 135 -2.56 -7.31 -7.32
N LEU A 136 -1.54 -7.90 -7.93
CA LEU A 136 -1.34 -9.35 -7.89
C LEU A 136 -1.06 -9.83 -6.46
N GLY A 137 -0.28 -9.08 -5.70
CA GLY A 137 0.00 -9.40 -4.30
C GLY A 137 -1.22 -9.29 -3.39
N ALA A 138 -2.15 -8.40 -3.68
CA ALA A 138 -3.36 -8.23 -2.89
C ALA A 138 -4.32 -9.43 -3.06
N VAL A 139 -4.33 -10.08 -4.22
CA VAL A 139 -5.22 -11.22 -4.50
C VAL A 139 -4.62 -12.56 -4.12
N ASP A 140 -3.36 -12.63 -3.75
CA ASP A 140 -2.68 -13.87 -3.35
C ASP A 140 -3.13 -14.40 -1.99
#